data_242735daedb65ed653769f12bb40b675
#
_entry.id   242735daedb65ed653769f12bb40b675
#
_cell.length_a   1.000
_cell.length_b   1.000
_cell.length_c   1.000
_cell.angle_alpha   90.00
_cell.angle_beta   90.00
_cell.angle_gamma   90.00
#
_symmetry.space_group_name_H-M   'P 1'
#
loop_
_entity.id
_entity.type
_entity.pdbx_description
1 polymer ?
#
loop_
_entity_poly.entity_id
_entity_poly.type
_entity_poly.pdbx_seq_one_letter_code
_entity_poly.pdbx_strand_id
1 'polypeptide(L)'
;MLRHLGGVGVFILAALDSSVLPTLGAVDALTIFLAARHPELWPYYAMCSTTGSVCGASVAYRLSGLGVLHRRIKGAVFDRVTAFLKRFGNLALSLAALLPPPFPTSAFVIGAGAMRYRFIAFVLSFGIGRTCRFALLAYLASVFGRRFVTSMWSAHTLLLFGTFGGVLGCIGLLAWLAFRKPEPHTPFGV
;
A
#
# COMPACT_ATOMS: atom_id res chain seq x y z
N MET A 1 9.05 -0.86 -28.53
CA MET A 1 7.72 -0.29 -28.29
C MET A 1 6.93 -1.04 -27.20
N LEU A 2 6.82 -2.35 -27.21
CA LEU A 2 6.09 -3.14 -26.17
C LEU A 2 6.58 -2.96 -24.72
N ARG A 3 7.85 -2.60 -24.50
CA ARG A 3 8.46 -2.39 -23.17
C ARG A 3 7.86 -1.19 -22.41
N HIS A 4 7.50 -0.12 -23.14
CA HIS A 4 6.91 1.08 -22.56
C HIS A 4 5.40 0.93 -22.31
N LEU A 5 4.72 0.06 -23.07
CA LEU A 5 3.32 -0.27 -22.83
C LEU A 5 3.11 -0.94 -21.45
N GLY A 6 4.08 -1.72 -20.97
CA GLY A 6 4.06 -2.31 -19.65
C GLY A 6 4.01 -1.24 -18.52
N GLY A 7 4.78 -0.16 -18.66
CA GLY A 7 4.79 0.94 -17.69
C GLY A 7 3.47 1.71 -17.64
N VAL A 8 2.83 1.95 -18.80
CA VAL A 8 1.49 2.58 -18.85
C VAL A 8 0.44 1.70 -18.18
N GLY A 9 0.50 0.37 -18.42
CA GLY A 9 -0.39 -0.58 -17.76
C GLY A 9 -0.25 -0.57 -16.23
N VAL A 10 0.99 -0.54 -15.74
CA VAL A 10 1.28 -0.44 -14.30
C VAL A 10 0.77 0.88 -13.73
N PHE A 11 0.98 1.99 -14.43
CA PHE A 11 0.50 3.30 -13.99
C PHE A 11 -1.02 3.32 -13.84
N ILE A 12 -1.76 2.85 -14.84
CA ILE A 12 -3.23 2.81 -14.81
C ILE A 12 -3.72 1.90 -13.68
N LEU A 13 -3.13 0.71 -13.56
CA LEU A 13 -3.49 -0.23 -12.50
C LEU A 13 -3.19 0.33 -11.11
N ALA A 14 -2.05 1.00 -10.93
CA ALA A 14 -1.67 1.64 -9.68
C ALA A 14 -2.60 2.81 -9.31
N ALA A 15 -3.05 3.57 -10.31
CA ALA A 15 -4.02 4.64 -10.10
C ALA A 15 -5.38 4.08 -9.66
N LEU A 16 -5.85 3.00 -10.26
CA LEU A 16 -7.10 2.33 -9.89
C LEU A 16 -7.02 1.69 -8.50
N ASP A 17 -5.92 1.00 -8.18
CA ASP A 17 -5.68 0.37 -6.87
C ASP A 17 -5.73 1.38 -5.72
N SER A 18 -5.11 2.52 -5.93
CA SER A 18 -4.99 3.54 -4.88
C SER A 18 -6.22 4.44 -4.78
N SER A 19 -7.16 4.40 -5.75
CA SER A 19 -8.35 5.26 -5.72
C SER A 19 -9.50 4.67 -4.91
N VAL A 20 -10.09 3.56 -5.32
CA VAL A 20 -11.33 3.02 -4.70
C VAL A 20 -11.38 1.49 -4.71
N LEU A 21 -10.66 0.85 -5.61
CA LEU A 21 -10.70 -0.60 -5.82
C LEU A 21 -9.41 -1.24 -5.28
N PRO A 22 -9.44 -1.92 -4.12
CA PRO A 22 -8.27 -2.63 -3.63
C PRO A 22 -7.98 -3.81 -4.55
N THR A 23 -6.91 -3.74 -5.33
CA THR A 23 -6.49 -4.82 -6.24
C THR A 23 -5.64 -5.88 -5.53
N LEU A 24 -5.67 -5.91 -4.19
CA LEU A 24 -5.04 -6.92 -3.32
C LEU A 24 -3.60 -7.29 -3.69
N GLY A 25 -2.81 -6.31 -4.15
CA GLY A 25 -1.40 -6.52 -4.48
C GLY A 25 -1.13 -6.81 -5.96
N ALA A 26 -2.12 -6.72 -6.86
CA ALA A 26 -1.90 -6.92 -8.30
C ALA A 26 -0.88 -5.93 -8.88
N VAL A 27 -0.82 -4.69 -8.36
CA VAL A 27 0.18 -3.69 -8.75
C VAL A 27 1.58 -4.15 -8.36
N ASP A 28 1.75 -4.68 -7.14
CA ASP A 28 3.04 -5.20 -6.67
C ASP A 28 3.50 -6.36 -7.54
N ALA A 29 2.59 -7.32 -7.79
CA ALA A 29 2.88 -8.49 -8.63
C ALA A 29 3.27 -8.09 -10.06
N LEU A 30 2.54 -7.14 -10.67
CA LEU A 30 2.84 -6.65 -12.02
C LEU A 30 4.16 -5.89 -12.06
N THR A 31 4.46 -5.06 -11.05
CA THR A 31 5.74 -4.34 -10.94
C THR A 31 6.91 -5.31 -10.81
N ILE A 32 6.78 -6.33 -9.95
CA ILE A 32 7.77 -7.40 -9.78
C ILE A 32 7.97 -8.16 -11.10
N PHE A 33 6.90 -8.57 -11.76
CA PHE A 33 6.97 -9.33 -13.00
C PHE A 33 7.68 -8.56 -14.12
N LEU A 34 7.34 -7.28 -14.30
CA LEU A 34 7.96 -6.44 -15.33
C LEU A 34 9.41 -6.12 -15.02
N ALA A 35 9.76 -5.81 -13.77
CA ALA A 35 11.13 -5.56 -13.33
C ALA A 35 12.00 -6.83 -13.42
N ALA A 36 11.46 -8.01 -13.15
CA ALA A 36 12.15 -9.27 -13.34
C ALA A 36 12.42 -9.60 -14.81
N ARG A 37 11.49 -9.24 -15.70
CA ARG A 37 11.60 -9.47 -17.15
C ARG A 37 12.53 -8.48 -17.85
N HIS A 38 12.59 -7.24 -17.37
CA HIS A 38 13.40 -6.15 -17.91
C HIS A 38 14.17 -5.47 -16.77
N PRO A 39 15.24 -6.10 -16.26
CA PRO A 39 15.99 -5.60 -15.11
C PRO A 39 16.57 -4.19 -15.30
N GLU A 40 16.90 -3.83 -16.53
CA GLU A 40 17.42 -2.51 -16.90
C GLU A 40 16.38 -1.38 -16.72
N LEU A 41 15.09 -1.72 -16.71
CA LEU A 41 13.97 -0.76 -16.64
C LEU A 41 13.30 -0.73 -15.25
N TRP A 42 13.89 -1.35 -14.23
CA TRP A 42 13.30 -1.36 -12.89
C TRP A 42 12.98 0.03 -12.32
N PRO A 43 13.84 1.08 -12.53
CA PRO A 43 13.51 2.41 -12.02
C PRO A 43 12.30 3.01 -12.71
N TYR A 44 12.17 2.76 -14.02
CA TYR A 44 11.03 3.21 -14.81
C TYR A 44 9.71 2.60 -14.31
N TYR A 45 9.68 1.28 -14.06
CA TYR A 45 8.48 0.63 -13.53
C TYR A 45 8.15 1.08 -12.12
N ALA A 46 9.16 1.27 -11.25
CA ALA A 46 8.97 1.81 -9.91
C ALA A 46 8.37 3.23 -9.95
N MET A 47 8.85 4.09 -10.86
CA MET A 47 8.32 5.44 -11.04
C MET A 47 6.88 5.44 -11.58
N CYS A 48 6.57 4.59 -12.57
CA CYS A 48 5.21 4.44 -13.09
C CYS A 48 4.24 3.98 -12.02
N SER A 49 4.63 2.97 -11.21
CA SER A 49 3.82 2.47 -10.09
C SER A 49 3.59 3.54 -9.03
N THR A 50 4.64 4.29 -8.68
CA THR A 50 4.57 5.35 -7.68
C THR A 50 3.67 6.50 -8.14
N THR A 51 3.92 7.02 -9.34
CA THR A 51 3.14 8.15 -9.88
C THR A 51 1.68 7.79 -10.07
N GLY A 52 1.38 6.60 -10.61
CA GLY A 52 0.01 6.08 -10.72
C GLY A 52 -0.67 5.98 -9.36
N SER A 53 0.02 5.40 -8.36
CA SER A 53 -0.49 5.27 -7.00
C SER A 53 -0.77 6.61 -6.32
N VAL A 54 0.13 7.60 -6.47
CA VAL A 54 -0.05 8.95 -5.91
C VAL A 54 -1.21 9.67 -6.60
N CYS A 55 -1.34 9.54 -7.92
CA CYS A 55 -2.49 10.09 -8.66
C CYS A 55 -3.82 9.51 -8.16
N GLY A 56 -3.92 8.18 -8.05
CA GLY A 56 -5.11 7.51 -7.56
C GLY A 56 -5.46 7.88 -6.12
N ALA A 57 -4.46 7.90 -5.24
CA ALA A 57 -4.62 8.32 -3.86
C ALA A 57 -5.05 9.79 -3.73
N SER A 58 -4.55 10.68 -4.62
CA SER A 58 -4.94 12.09 -4.66
C SER A 58 -6.41 12.27 -5.03
N VAL A 59 -6.91 11.46 -5.96
CA VAL A 59 -8.35 11.44 -6.31
C VAL A 59 -9.18 10.96 -5.12
N ALA A 60 -8.80 9.84 -4.49
CA ALA A 60 -9.50 9.31 -3.32
C ALA A 60 -9.49 10.30 -2.14
N TYR A 61 -8.37 10.97 -1.90
CA TYR A 61 -8.24 12.03 -0.90
C TYR A 61 -9.24 13.17 -1.16
N ARG A 62 -9.32 13.70 -2.39
CA ARG A 62 -10.24 14.79 -2.74
C ARG A 62 -11.70 14.36 -2.61
N LEU A 63 -12.06 13.17 -3.11
CA LEU A 63 -13.42 12.62 -2.98
C LEU A 63 -13.82 12.42 -1.51
N SER A 64 -12.87 12.04 -0.65
CA SER A 64 -13.12 11.92 0.78
C SER A 64 -13.33 13.27 1.45
N GLY A 65 -12.57 14.28 1.07
CA GLY A 65 -12.76 15.66 1.54
C GLY A 65 -14.12 16.26 1.17
N LEU A 66 -14.76 15.76 0.11
CA LEU A 66 -16.13 16.09 -0.30
C LEU A 66 -17.21 15.25 0.42
N GLY A 67 -16.83 14.36 1.32
CA GLY A 67 -17.76 13.51 2.07
C GLY A 67 -18.27 12.27 1.33
N VAL A 68 -17.90 12.08 0.05
CA VAL A 68 -18.40 10.97 -0.78
C VAL A 68 -17.95 9.60 -0.28
N LEU A 69 -16.69 9.49 0.19
CA LEU A 69 -16.10 8.23 0.62
C LEU A 69 -16.20 7.96 2.12
N HIS A 70 -16.61 8.93 2.92
CA HIS A 70 -16.65 8.81 4.38
C HIS A 70 -17.53 7.64 4.88
N ARG A 71 -18.64 7.37 4.17
CA ARG A 71 -19.57 6.27 4.50
C ARG A 71 -19.01 4.87 4.27
N ARG A 72 -17.89 4.72 3.57
CA ARG A 72 -17.31 3.41 3.25
C ARG A 72 -16.42 2.82 4.35
N ILE A 73 -15.98 3.63 5.30
CA ILE A 73 -15.14 3.15 6.41
C ILE A 73 -16.02 3.01 7.66
N LYS A 74 -15.93 1.84 8.32
CA LYS A 74 -16.60 1.63 9.62
C LYS A 74 -16.07 2.64 10.63
N GLY A 75 -16.96 3.26 11.40
CA GLY A 75 -16.63 4.32 12.37
C GLY A 75 -15.41 4.00 13.24
N ALA A 76 -15.37 2.80 13.83
CA ALA A 76 -14.24 2.39 14.68
C ALA A 76 -12.87 2.37 13.98
N VAL A 77 -12.81 2.02 12.69
CA VAL A 77 -11.55 2.06 11.90
C VAL A 77 -11.18 3.51 11.60
N PHE A 78 -12.16 4.31 11.24
CA PHE A 78 -11.98 5.73 10.97
C PHE A 78 -11.43 6.47 12.19
N ASP A 79 -12.00 6.24 13.37
CA ASP A 79 -11.57 6.89 14.62
C ASP A 79 -10.12 6.52 14.97
N ARG A 80 -9.73 5.27 14.80
CA ARG A 80 -8.34 4.81 15.01
C ARG A 80 -7.37 5.45 14.03
N VAL A 81 -7.71 5.46 12.73
CA VAL A 81 -6.88 6.06 11.69
C VAL A 81 -6.71 7.55 11.92
N THR A 82 -7.78 8.27 12.24
CA THR A 82 -7.72 9.71 12.52
C THR A 82 -6.93 10.03 13.79
N ALA A 83 -7.06 9.21 14.84
CA ALA A 83 -6.25 9.34 16.05
C ALA A 83 -4.75 9.11 15.75
N PHE A 84 -4.44 8.12 14.93
CA PHE A 84 -3.07 7.81 14.52
C PHE A 84 -2.47 8.93 13.64
N LEU A 85 -3.26 9.46 12.69
CA LEU A 85 -2.87 10.62 11.87
C LEU A 85 -2.65 11.87 12.72
N LYS A 86 -3.49 12.13 13.73
CA LYS A 86 -3.29 13.27 14.66
C LYS A 86 -2.01 13.12 15.47
N ARG A 87 -1.65 11.91 15.87
CA ARG A 87 -0.48 11.64 16.70
C ARG A 87 0.84 11.67 15.92
N PHE A 88 0.89 11.06 14.74
CA PHE A 88 2.12 10.83 13.98
C PHE A 88 2.19 11.64 12.66
N GLY A 89 1.12 12.31 12.26
CA GLY A 89 1.11 13.20 11.10
C GLY A 89 1.65 12.54 9.81
N ASN A 90 2.67 13.17 9.23
CA ASN A 90 3.30 12.73 7.99
C ASN A 90 3.90 11.32 8.06
N LEU A 91 4.46 10.93 9.23
CA LEU A 91 5.03 9.60 9.42
C LEU A 91 3.97 8.50 9.32
N ALA A 92 2.75 8.76 9.83
CA ALA A 92 1.66 7.81 9.70
C ALA A 92 1.32 7.51 8.24
N LEU A 93 1.31 8.53 7.39
CA LEU A 93 1.02 8.40 5.96
C LEU A 93 2.13 7.65 5.22
N SER A 94 3.40 7.98 5.50
CA SER A 94 4.54 7.30 4.89
C SER A 94 4.60 5.83 5.29
N LEU A 95 4.40 5.51 6.57
CA LEU A 95 4.36 4.14 7.07
C LEU A 95 3.19 3.35 6.48
N ALA A 96 1.99 3.96 6.44
CA ALA A 96 0.83 3.32 5.84
C ALA A 96 1.03 3.02 4.34
N ALA A 97 1.73 3.90 3.62
CA ALA A 97 2.04 3.73 2.21
C ALA A 97 3.15 2.69 1.95
N LEU A 98 4.05 2.50 2.92
CA LEU A 98 5.15 1.53 2.85
C LEU A 98 4.67 0.09 3.13
N LEU A 99 3.69 -0.08 4.02
CA LEU A 99 3.21 -1.40 4.43
C LEU A 99 2.52 -2.15 3.29
N PRO A 100 2.81 -3.46 3.13
CA PRO A 100 2.16 -4.29 2.13
C PRO A 100 0.70 -4.61 2.50
N PRO A 101 -0.16 -5.04 1.52
CA PRO A 101 -1.44 -5.63 1.84
C PRO A 101 -1.26 -6.82 2.81
N PRO A 102 -2.14 -7.00 3.80
CA PRO A 102 -3.51 -6.52 3.93
C PRO A 102 -3.70 -5.21 4.71
N PHE A 103 -2.67 -4.37 4.84
CA PHE A 103 -2.81 -3.11 5.60
C PHE A 103 -3.79 -2.15 4.92
N PRO A 104 -4.77 -1.55 5.65
CA PRO A 104 -5.83 -0.73 5.07
C PRO A 104 -5.33 0.68 4.68
N THR A 105 -4.41 0.75 3.71
CA THR A 105 -3.82 2.02 3.22
C THR A 105 -4.90 2.99 2.75
N SER A 106 -5.98 2.46 2.11
CA SER A 106 -7.12 3.27 1.67
C SER A 106 -7.82 4.00 2.82
N ALA A 107 -7.88 3.40 4.00
CA ALA A 107 -8.45 4.05 5.18
C ALA A 107 -7.65 5.28 5.61
N PHE A 108 -6.31 5.23 5.49
CA PHE A 108 -5.45 6.39 5.78
C PHE A 108 -5.62 7.50 4.75
N VAL A 109 -5.74 7.16 3.47
CA VAL A 109 -6.00 8.13 2.39
C VAL A 109 -7.36 8.83 2.62
N ILE A 110 -8.41 8.05 2.88
CA ILE A 110 -9.75 8.56 3.12
C ILE A 110 -9.80 9.36 4.44
N GLY A 111 -9.14 8.88 5.49
CA GLY A 111 -9.04 9.59 6.77
C GLY A 111 -8.33 10.95 6.63
N ALA A 112 -7.20 10.99 5.90
CA ALA A 112 -6.48 12.23 5.63
C ALA A 112 -7.33 13.22 4.84
N GLY A 113 -8.08 12.75 3.82
CA GLY A 113 -8.99 13.57 3.04
C GLY A 113 -10.15 14.12 3.86
N ALA A 114 -10.80 13.28 4.67
CA ALA A 114 -11.92 13.68 5.55
C ALA A 114 -11.50 14.71 6.61
N MET A 115 -10.28 14.59 7.13
CA MET A 115 -9.69 15.55 8.06
C MET A 115 -9.17 16.83 7.38
N ARG A 116 -9.28 16.94 6.05
CA ARG A 116 -8.71 18.05 5.27
C ARG A 116 -7.22 18.27 5.59
N TYR A 117 -6.46 17.16 5.71
CA TYR A 117 -5.02 17.24 5.94
C TYR A 117 -4.35 18.04 4.82
N ARG A 118 -3.22 18.72 5.08
CA ARG A 118 -2.53 19.53 4.06
C ARG A 118 -2.18 18.69 2.83
N PHE A 119 -2.78 18.98 1.68
CA PHE A 119 -2.66 18.16 0.45
C PHE A 119 -1.21 17.92 0.02
N ILE A 120 -0.37 18.96 0.05
CA ILE A 120 1.06 18.84 -0.30
C ILE A 120 1.78 17.90 0.66
N ALA A 121 1.55 18.03 1.96
CA ALA A 121 2.13 17.15 2.96
C ALA A 121 1.68 15.69 2.77
N PHE A 122 0.38 15.48 2.43
CA PHE A 122 -0.15 14.17 2.08
C PHE A 122 0.56 13.56 0.86
N VAL A 123 0.64 14.31 -0.25
CA VAL A 123 1.27 13.84 -1.50
C VAL A 123 2.74 13.48 -1.29
N LEU A 124 3.49 14.32 -0.57
CA LEU A 124 4.91 14.08 -0.31
C LEU A 124 5.10 12.87 0.60
N SER A 125 4.40 12.80 1.74
CA SER A 125 4.55 11.70 2.69
C SER A 125 4.12 10.35 2.11
N PHE A 126 2.96 10.33 1.43
CA PHE A 126 2.46 9.15 0.75
C PHE A 126 3.36 8.74 -0.42
N GLY A 127 3.82 9.71 -1.20
CA GLY A 127 4.74 9.52 -2.32
C GLY A 127 6.07 8.91 -1.88
N ILE A 128 6.69 9.42 -0.81
CA ILE A 128 7.93 8.86 -0.25
C ILE A 128 7.73 7.40 0.14
N GLY A 129 6.67 7.08 0.89
CA GLY A 129 6.39 5.69 1.29
C GLY A 129 6.19 4.76 0.08
N ARG A 130 5.43 5.20 -0.93
CA ARG A 130 5.22 4.42 -2.17
C ARG A 130 6.48 4.30 -3.01
N THR A 131 7.28 5.35 -3.11
CA THR A 131 8.57 5.30 -3.83
C THR A 131 9.52 4.29 -3.19
N CYS A 132 9.69 4.35 -1.87
CA CYS A 132 10.52 3.39 -1.15
C CYS A 132 10.03 1.95 -1.36
N ARG A 133 8.73 1.71 -1.28
CA ARG A 133 8.15 0.38 -1.48
C ARG A 133 8.37 -0.13 -2.90
N PHE A 134 7.94 0.62 -3.92
CA PHE A 134 8.03 0.15 -5.31
C PHE A 134 9.47 0.09 -5.80
N ALA A 135 10.35 1.00 -5.36
CA ALA A 135 11.78 0.93 -5.66
C ALA A 135 12.41 -0.32 -5.06
N LEU A 136 12.09 -0.65 -3.81
CA LEU A 136 12.58 -1.87 -3.16
C LEU A 136 12.08 -3.12 -3.89
N LEU A 137 10.79 -3.22 -4.18
CA LEU A 137 10.19 -4.37 -4.87
C LEU A 137 10.78 -4.54 -6.29
N ALA A 138 10.85 -3.46 -7.06
CA ALA A 138 11.38 -3.49 -8.41
C ALA A 138 12.88 -3.79 -8.45
N TYR A 139 13.66 -3.24 -7.51
CA TYR A 139 15.08 -3.52 -7.38
C TYR A 139 15.32 -4.99 -7.01
N LEU A 140 14.66 -5.52 -5.99
CA LEU A 140 14.77 -6.93 -5.61
C LEU A 140 14.35 -7.84 -6.76
N ALA A 141 13.29 -7.50 -7.49
CA ALA A 141 12.86 -8.25 -8.65
C ALA A 141 13.87 -8.19 -9.81
N SER A 142 14.56 -7.07 -10.01
CA SER A 142 15.59 -6.92 -11.05
C SER A 142 16.85 -7.77 -10.75
N VAL A 143 17.24 -7.86 -9.48
CA VAL A 143 18.44 -8.62 -9.06
C VAL A 143 18.15 -10.11 -8.96
N PHE A 144 17.04 -10.47 -8.32
CA PHE A 144 16.71 -11.87 -8.05
C PHE A 144 15.77 -12.47 -9.10
N GLY A 145 15.10 -11.64 -9.91
CA GLY A 145 14.03 -12.06 -10.81
C GLY A 145 14.48 -13.03 -11.91
N ARG A 146 15.71 -12.92 -12.41
CA ARG A 146 16.25 -13.90 -13.39
C ARG A 146 16.42 -15.28 -12.76
N ARG A 147 16.90 -15.36 -11.53
CA ARG A 147 16.96 -16.62 -10.77
C ARG A 147 15.57 -17.10 -10.38
N PHE A 148 14.65 -16.17 -10.17
CA PHE A 148 13.29 -16.41 -9.74
C PHE A 148 12.40 -16.97 -10.84
N VAL A 149 12.45 -16.41 -12.05
CA VAL A 149 11.69 -16.91 -13.21
C VAL A 149 12.20 -18.27 -13.63
N THR A 150 13.49 -18.55 -13.48
CA THR A 150 14.06 -19.88 -13.73
C THR A 150 13.88 -20.86 -12.58
N SER A 151 13.72 -20.36 -11.35
CA SER A 151 13.56 -21.17 -10.13
C SER A 151 12.13 -21.25 -9.61
N MET A 152 11.16 -20.54 -10.22
CA MET A 152 9.74 -20.62 -9.82
C MET A 152 9.16 -22.05 -9.91
N TRP A 153 9.90 -22.98 -10.47
CA TRP A 153 9.55 -24.41 -10.49
C TRP A 153 10.05 -25.20 -9.26
N SER A 154 10.79 -24.59 -8.35
CA SER A 154 11.26 -25.28 -7.15
C SER A 154 10.54 -24.78 -5.90
N ALA A 155 10.03 -25.74 -5.09
CA ALA A 155 9.22 -25.52 -3.89
C ALA A 155 9.85 -24.58 -2.84
N HIS A 156 11.16 -24.35 -2.84
CA HIS A 156 11.87 -23.46 -1.92
C HIS A 156 11.50 -21.97 -2.08
N THR A 157 11.06 -21.58 -3.25
CA THR A 157 10.73 -20.17 -3.55
C THR A 157 9.38 -19.78 -2.98
N LEU A 158 8.40 -20.70 -3.00
CA LEU A 158 7.12 -20.54 -2.31
C LEU A 158 7.30 -20.41 -0.79
N LEU A 159 8.27 -21.11 -0.21
CA LEU A 159 8.60 -21.00 1.22
C LEU A 159 9.22 -19.65 1.57
N LEU A 160 10.11 -19.08 0.74
CA LEU A 160 10.71 -17.78 1.00
C LEU A 160 9.70 -16.63 0.91
N PHE A 161 8.73 -16.69 -0.02
CA PHE A 161 7.65 -15.70 -0.08
C PHE A 161 6.59 -15.93 1.00
N GLY A 162 6.31 -17.19 1.32
CA GLY A 162 5.44 -17.55 2.43
C GLY A 162 5.99 -17.07 3.76
N THR A 163 7.30 -17.21 4.01
CA THR A 163 7.94 -16.74 5.25
C THR A 163 8.04 -15.23 5.30
N PHE A 164 8.41 -14.56 4.20
CA PHE A 164 8.49 -13.10 4.17
C PHE A 164 7.08 -12.45 4.24
N GLY A 165 6.11 -13.01 3.53
CA GLY A 165 4.69 -12.62 3.65
C GLY A 165 4.11 -12.95 5.02
N GLY A 166 4.50 -14.08 5.61
CA GLY A 166 4.13 -14.50 6.96
C GLY A 166 4.69 -13.58 8.04
N VAL A 167 5.96 -13.20 7.96
CA VAL A 167 6.60 -12.25 8.89
C VAL A 167 5.94 -10.87 8.81
N LEU A 168 5.69 -10.36 7.60
CA LEU A 168 4.99 -9.09 7.41
C LEU A 168 3.51 -9.19 7.85
N GLY A 169 2.87 -10.32 7.63
CA GLY A 169 1.52 -10.63 8.11
C GLY A 169 1.46 -10.71 9.65
N CYS A 170 2.47 -11.33 10.29
CA CYS A 170 2.60 -11.37 11.75
C CYS A 170 2.85 -9.98 12.33
N ILE A 171 3.70 -9.15 11.71
CA ILE A 171 3.91 -7.76 12.16
C ILE A 171 2.61 -6.96 12.01
N GLY A 172 1.89 -7.12 10.90
CA GLY A 172 0.57 -6.50 10.70
C GLY A 172 -0.48 -7.01 11.69
N LEU A 173 -0.48 -8.31 12.00
CA LEU A 173 -1.37 -8.92 12.98
C LEU A 173 -1.03 -8.48 14.41
N LEU A 174 0.25 -8.44 14.77
CA LEU A 174 0.72 -7.95 16.07
C LEU A 174 0.40 -6.47 16.25
N ALA A 175 0.60 -5.65 15.22
CA ALA A 175 0.17 -4.27 15.24
C ALA A 175 -1.35 -4.16 15.40
N TRP A 176 -2.14 -5.00 14.70
CA TRP A 176 -3.59 -5.04 14.84
C TRP A 176 -4.04 -5.51 16.22
N LEU A 177 -3.40 -6.52 16.81
CA LEU A 177 -3.67 -7.00 18.17
C LEU A 177 -3.26 -5.97 19.22
N ALA A 178 -2.14 -5.28 19.05
CA ALA A 178 -1.71 -4.19 19.95
C ALA A 178 -2.70 -3.00 19.92
N PHE A 179 -3.42 -2.82 18.81
CA PHE A 179 -4.50 -1.82 18.70
C PHE A 179 -5.88 -2.35 19.11
N ARG A 180 -6.03 -3.63 19.42
CA ARG A 180 -7.26 -4.17 20.05
C ARG A 180 -7.27 -3.75 21.51
N LYS A 181 -8.05 -2.72 21.85
CA LYS A 181 -8.43 -2.49 23.24
C LYS A 181 -9.24 -3.70 23.74
N PRO A 182 -8.95 -4.25 24.92
CA PRO A 182 -9.86 -5.20 25.53
C PRO A 182 -11.21 -4.50 25.75
N GLU A 183 -12.29 -5.14 25.34
CA GLU A 183 -13.65 -4.72 25.66
C GLU A 183 -13.75 -4.59 27.18
N PRO A 184 -14.26 -3.48 27.71
CA PRO A 184 -14.55 -3.39 29.14
C PRO A 184 -15.63 -4.43 29.44
N HIS A 185 -15.28 -5.42 30.23
CA HIS A 185 -16.26 -6.31 30.84
C HIS A 185 -17.23 -5.44 31.64
N THR A 186 -18.45 -5.28 31.14
CA THR A 186 -19.55 -4.79 31.97
C THR A 186 -19.84 -5.86 33.00
N PRO A 187 -19.63 -5.60 34.31
CA PRO A 187 -20.11 -6.52 35.32
C PRO A 187 -21.63 -6.50 35.26
N PHE A 188 -22.22 -7.67 35.26
CA PHE A 188 -23.65 -7.91 35.31
C PHE A 188 -24.29 -7.04 36.36
N GLY A 189 -25.27 -6.22 35.93
CA GLY A 189 -26.16 -5.54 36.84
C GLY A 189 -27.06 -6.54 37.57
N VAL A 190 -27.17 -6.33 38.85
CA VAL A 190 -28.25 -6.80 39.70
C VAL A 190 -29.40 -5.81 39.61
#